data_817238a83439da8248ae2d127c45a524
#
_entry.id   817238a83439da8248ae2d127c45a524
#
_cell.length_a   1.000
_cell.length_b   1.000
_cell.length_c   1.000
_cell.angle_alpha   90.00
_cell.angle_beta   90.00
_cell.angle_gamma   90.00
#
_symmetry.space_group_name_H-M   'P 1'
#
loop_
_entity.id
_entity.type
_entity.pdbx_description
1 polymer ?
#
loop_
_entity_poly.entity_id
_entity_poly.type
_entity_poly.pdbx_seq_one_letter_code
_entity_poly.pdbx_strand_id
1 'polypeptide(L)'
;FGERLRDFLNAFRHSGRRCAVIAHSQPPLADCPHHWSMLPADPAGYARGLYAALREADASGGAMIVIEATPETGPWSAVNDRLKRALAGAGIMPL
;
A
#
# COMPACT_ATOMS: atom_id res chain seq x y z
N PHE A 1 -12.15 6.54 2.92
CA PHE A 1 -10.76 6.05 2.82
C PHE A 1 -10.70 4.54 2.67
N GLY A 2 -11.10 3.80 3.69
CA GLY A 2 -10.96 2.36 3.70
C GLY A 2 -11.86 1.62 2.71
N GLU A 3 -12.96 2.24 2.30
CA GLU A 3 -13.93 1.60 1.42
C GLU A 3 -13.35 1.30 0.04
N ARG A 4 -12.62 2.25 -0.55
CA ARG A 4 -12.03 2.04 -1.88
C ARG A 4 -11.02 0.91 -1.88
N LEU A 5 -10.19 0.86 -0.84
CA LEU A 5 -9.22 -0.21 -0.69
C LEU A 5 -9.91 -1.56 -0.52
N ARG A 6 -10.92 -1.63 0.35
CA ARG A 6 -11.68 -2.87 0.56
C ARG A 6 -12.36 -3.33 -0.70
N ASP A 7 -13.04 -2.43 -1.41
CA ASP A 7 -13.74 -2.78 -2.64
C ASP A 7 -12.78 -3.30 -3.69
N PHE A 8 -11.63 -2.65 -3.84
CA PHE A 8 -10.62 -3.10 -4.77
C PHE A 8 -10.09 -4.48 -4.39
N LEU A 9 -9.77 -4.71 -3.12
CA LEU A 9 -9.23 -5.98 -2.67
C LEU A 9 -10.24 -7.11 -2.80
N ASN A 10 -11.52 -6.84 -2.55
CA ASN A 10 -12.57 -7.83 -2.73
C ASN A 10 -12.71 -8.22 -4.21
N ALA A 11 -12.71 -7.24 -5.10
CA ALA A 11 -12.76 -7.50 -6.53
C ALA A 11 -11.52 -8.28 -6.99
N PHE A 12 -10.35 -7.89 -6.51
CA PHE A 12 -9.10 -8.55 -6.85
C PHE A 12 -9.04 -9.98 -6.34
N ARG A 13 -9.60 -10.22 -5.16
CA ARG A 13 -9.69 -11.55 -4.55
C ARG A 13 -10.46 -12.51 -5.44
N HIS A 14 -11.55 -12.05 -6.07
CA HIS A 14 -12.36 -12.87 -6.96
C HIS A 14 -11.63 -13.27 -8.24
N SER A 15 -10.58 -12.55 -8.60
CA SER A 15 -9.76 -12.88 -9.77
C SER A 15 -8.79 -14.03 -9.51
N GLY A 16 -8.65 -14.47 -8.26
CA GLY A 16 -7.68 -15.50 -7.87
C GLY A 16 -6.25 -15.02 -7.81
N ARG A 17 -6.01 -13.72 -7.97
CA ARG A 17 -4.67 -13.12 -7.97
C ARG A 17 -4.34 -12.57 -6.58
N ARG A 18 -3.04 -12.41 -6.31
CA ARG A 18 -2.55 -11.87 -5.04
C ARG A 18 -1.93 -10.51 -5.27
N CYS A 19 -2.05 -9.63 -4.29
CA CYS A 19 -1.35 -8.36 -4.29
C CYS A 19 -0.66 -8.13 -2.95
N ALA A 20 0.29 -7.20 -2.93
CA ALA A 20 0.91 -6.74 -1.70
C ALA A 20 0.27 -5.40 -1.34
N VAL A 21 -0.07 -5.22 -0.08
CA VAL A 21 -0.73 -4.01 0.40
C VAL A 21 0.18 -3.30 1.39
N ILE A 22 0.33 -1.99 1.23
CA ILE A 22 1.02 -1.13 2.18
C ILE A 22 -0.03 -0.19 2.76
N ALA A 23 -0.29 -0.31 4.05
CA ALA A 23 -1.33 0.44 4.73
C ALA A 23 -0.76 1.18 5.94
N HIS A 24 -1.47 2.20 6.40
CA HIS A 24 -1.10 2.93 7.61
C HIS A 24 -2.26 3.03 8.61
N SER A 25 -3.48 2.75 8.19
CA SER A 25 -4.65 2.80 9.07
C SER A 25 -5.57 1.59 8.95
N GLN A 26 -5.54 0.89 7.81
CA GLN A 26 -6.43 -0.25 7.58
C GLN A 26 -5.77 -1.55 8.04
N PRO A 27 -6.37 -2.28 9.00
CA PRO A 27 -5.87 -3.60 9.38
C PRO A 27 -6.12 -4.62 8.26
N PRO A 28 -5.37 -5.73 8.26
CA PRO A 28 -5.59 -6.79 7.28
C PRO A 28 -7.03 -7.31 7.34
N LEU A 29 -7.59 -7.59 6.18
CA LEU A 29 -8.91 -8.21 6.10
C LEU A 29 -8.82 -9.67 6.54
N ALA A 30 -9.87 -10.17 7.19
CA ALA A 30 -9.95 -11.57 7.54
C ALA A 30 -9.92 -12.42 6.26
N ASP A 31 -9.20 -13.54 6.30
CA ASP A 31 -9.05 -14.44 5.16
C ASP A 31 -8.46 -13.80 3.90
N CYS A 32 -7.69 -12.73 4.10
CA CYS A 32 -7.08 -12.02 2.98
C CYS A 32 -5.85 -12.77 2.48
N PRO A 33 -5.78 -13.15 1.19
CA PRO A 33 -4.61 -13.83 0.65
C PRO A 33 -3.47 -12.89 0.30
N HIS A 34 -3.62 -11.60 0.57
CA HIS A 34 -2.66 -10.58 0.20
C HIS A 34 -1.55 -10.45 1.23
N HIS A 35 -0.36 -10.07 0.77
CA HIS A 35 0.72 -9.68 1.68
C HIS A 35 0.40 -8.28 2.21
N TRP A 36 0.43 -8.09 3.52
CA TRP A 36 0.02 -6.84 4.15
C TRP A 36 1.12 -6.27 5.02
N SER A 37 1.54 -5.05 4.72
CA SER A 37 2.52 -4.31 5.51
C SER A 37 1.87 -3.10 6.17
N MET A 38 1.95 -3.01 7.49
CA MET A 38 1.43 -1.87 8.25
C MET A 38 2.58 -0.93 8.57
N LEU A 39 2.47 0.33 8.18
CA LEU A 39 3.43 1.36 8.50
C LEU A 39 2.82 2.31 9.54
N PRO A 40 3.67 3.02 10.33
CA PRO A 40 3.16 4.01 11.26
C PRO A 40 2.32 5.08 10.55
N ALA A 41 1.32 5.60 11.25
CA ALA A 41 0.41 6.61 10.71
C ALA A 41 0.96 8.04 10.79
N ASP A 42 2.23 8.22 11.15
CA ASP A 42 2.89 9.51 11.14
C ASP A 42 3.85 9.61 9.96
N PRO A 43 4.04 10.81 9.38
CA PRO A 43 4.85 10.95 8.16
C PRO A 43 6.30 10.46 8.31
N ALA A 44 6.95 10.76 9.42
CA ALA A 44 8.34 10.37 9.64
C ALA A 44 8.52 8.87 9.77
N GLY A 45 7.65 8.22 10.55
CA GLY A 45 7.68 6.77 10.74
C GLY A 45 7.30 6.04 9.45
N TYR A 46 6.31 6.55 8.75
CA TYR A 46 5.90 6.01 7.45
C TYR A 46 7.06 6.06 6.46
N ALA A 47 7.71 7.21 6.34
CA ALA A 47 8.81 7.39 5.41
C ALA A 47 9.98 6.43 5.71
N ARG A 48 10.27 6.21 6.99
CA ARG A 48 11.35 5.30 7.38
C ARG A 48 11.08 3.86 7.00
N GLY A 49 9.82 3.43 7.11
CA GLY A 49 9.44 2.05 6.82
C GLY A 49 9.08 1.79 5.36
N LEU A 50 8.83 2.84 4.59
CA LEU A 50 8.29 2.70 3.24
C LEU A 50 9.21 1.90 2.32
N TYR A 51 10.50 2.18 2.33
CA TYR A 51 11.45 1.51 1.43
C TYR A 51 11.50 0.00 1.71
N ALA A 52 11.60 -0.37 2.99
CA ALA A 52 11.59 -1.78 3.37
C ALA A 52 10.27 -2.46 3.00
N ALA A 53 9.15 -1.76 3.21
CA ALA A 53 7.83 -2.29 2.85
C ALA A 53 7.70 -2.52 1.35
N LEU A 54 8.21 -1.60 0.54
CA LEU A 54 8.20 -1.76 -0.92
C LEU A 54 9.05 -2.96 -1.36
N ARG A 55 10.21 -3.16 -0.75
CA ARG A 55 11.06 -4.30 -1.05
C ARG A 55 10.40 -5.63 -0.66
N GLU A 56 9.77 -5.68 0.50
CA GLU A 56 9.03 -6.86 0.94
C GLU A 56 7.85 -7.15 0.03
N ALA A 57 7.13 -6.10 -0.38
CA ALA A 57 6.01 -6.24 -1.30
C ALA A 57 6.46 -6.81 -2.64
N ASP A 58 7.57 -6.33 -3.16
CA ASP A 58 8.12 -6.82 -4.42
C ASP A 58 8.54 -8.29 -4.30
N ALA A 59 9.14 -8.67 -3.18
CA ALA A 59 9.58 -10.03 -2.93
C ALA A 59 8.43 -11.00 -2.64
N SER A 60 7.25 -10.50 -2.33
CA SER A 60 6.10 -11.35 -1.96
C SER A 60 5.53 -12.15 -3.14
N GLY A 61 5.89 -11.79 -4.37
CA GLY A 61 5.39 -12.47 -5.55
C GLY A 61 3.97 -12.10 -5.94
N GLY A 62 3.40 -11.05 -5.38
CA GLY A 62 2.07 -10.57 -5.74
C GLY A 62 2.04 -9.97 -7.14
N ALA A 63 0.86 -9.95 -7.76
CA ALA A 63 0.68 -9.43 -9.11
C ALA A 63 0.84 -7.91 -9.17
N MET A 64 0.57 -7.20 -8.08
CA MET A 64 0.73 -5.75 -8.00
C MET A 64 0.90 -5.31 -6.54
N ILE A 65 1.35 -4.08 -6.37
CA ILE A 65 1.46 -3.44 -5.07
C ILE A 65 0.36 -2.39 -4.97
N VAL A 66 -0.41 -2.45 -3.88
CA VAL A 66 -1.49 -1.51 -3.60
C VAL A 66 -1.12 -0.71 -2.36
N ILE A 67 -1.20 0.61 -2.46
CA ILE A 67 -0.87 1.49 -1.35
C ILE A 67 -2.12 2.23 -0.91
N GLU A 68 -2.43 2.15 0.38
CA GLU A 68 -3.53 2.93 0.95
C GLU A 68 -3.23 4.43 0.78
N ALA A 69 -4.20 5.20 0.31
CA ALA A 69 -4.03 6.63 0.08
C ALA A 69 -3.56 7.34 1.36
N THR A 70 -2.50 8.15 1.23
CA THR A 70 -1.96 8.93 2.32
C THR A 70 -2.62 10.31 2.36
N PRO A 71 -2.64 10.98 3.53
CA PRO A 71 -3.14 12.35 3.59
C PRO A 71 -2.34 13.29 2.69
N GLU A 72 -3.00 14.31 2.15
CA GLU A 72 -2.36 15.31 1.28
C GLU A 72 -1.99 16.59 2.05
N THR A 73 -1.81 16.48 3.35
CA THR A 73 -1.43 17.61 4.20
C THR A 73 0.08 17.86 4.14
N GLY A 74 0.50 19.07 4.50
CA GLY A 74 1.90 19.48 4.47
C GLY A 74 2.91 18.50 5.04
N PRO A 75 2.67 17.93 6.25
CA PRO A 75 3.61 16.95 6.82
C PRO A 75 3.81 15.71 5.98
N TRP A 76 2.87 15.36 5.09
CA TRP A 76 2.94 14.19 4.24
C TRP A 76 3.51 14.46 2.85
N SER A 77 3.86 15.72 2.53
CA SER A 77 4.27 16.07 1.17
C SER A 77 5.51 15.32 0.71
N ALA A 78 6.51 15.15 1.59
CA ALA A 78 7.72 14.40 1.23
C ALA A 78 7.42 12.91 0.98
N VAL A 79 6.51 12.33 1.77
CA VAL A 79 6.07 10.95 1.57
C VAL A 79 5.36 10.82 0.24
N ASN A 80 4.45 11.76 -0.07
CA ASN A 80 3.71 11.72 -1.33
C ASN A 80 4.63 11.88 -2.54
N ASP A 81 5.66 12.69 -2.45
CA ASP A 81 6.66 12.82 -3.52
C ASP A 81 7.39 11.50 -3.76
N ARG A 82 7.77 10.81 -2.70
CA ARG A 82 8.42 9.49 -2.81
C ARG A 82 7.47 8.46 -3.43
N LEU A 83 6.21 8.47 -3.02
CA LEU A 83 5.21 7.57 -3.59
C LEU A 83 5.02 7.82 -5.07
N LYS A 84 4.94 9.08 -5.49
CA LYS A 84 4.82 9.42 -6.91
C LYS A 84 5.99 8.87 -7.74
N ARG A 85 7.20 8.95 -7.22
CA ARG A 85 8.37 8.40 -7.89
C ARG A 85 8.30 6.88 -8.00
N ALA A 86 7.86 6.22 -6.93
CA ALA A 86 7.71 4.77 -6.93
C ALA A 86 6.62 4.33 -7.91
N LEU A 87 5.51 5.08 -7.98
CA LEU A 87 4.41 4.78 -8.88
C LEU A 87 4.82 4.88 -10.34
N ALA A 88 5.75 5.77 -10.67
CA ALA A 88 6.19 5.98 -12.04
C ALA A 88 6.95 4.79 -12.62
N GLY A 89 7.51 3.92 -11.78
CA GLY A 89 8.41 2.86 -12.23
C GLY A 89 7.89 1.42 -12.11
N ALA A 90 6.70 1.20 -11.56
CA ALA A 90 6.24 -0.16 -11.28
C ALA A 90 4.72 -0.26 -11.27
N GLY A 91 4.20 -1.49 -11.25
CA GLY A 91 2.77 -1.74 -11.13
C GLY A 91 2.26 -1.49 -9.71
N ILE A 92 2.27 -0.24 -9.29
CA ILE A 92 1.82 0.20 -7.97
C ILE A 92 0.56 1.02 -8.14
N MET A 93 -0.46 0.73 -7.34
CA MET A 93 -1.74 1.43 -7.42
C MET A 93 -2.02 2.15 -6.10
N PRO A 94 -2.22 3.48 -6.11
CA PRO A 94 -2.63 4.22 -4.91
C PRO A 94 -4.15 4.09 -4.71
N LEU A 95 -4.55 3.70 -3.56
CA LEU A 95 -5.94 3.61 -3.17
C LEU A 95 -6.11 4.17 -1.76
#